data_01ee94b27dc62e9d68f0e105d3977522
#
_entry.id   01ee94b27dc62e9d68f0e105d3977522
#
_cell.length_a   1.000
_cell.length_b   1.000
_cell.length_c   1.000
_cell.angle_alpha   90.00
_cell.angle_beta   90.00
_cell.angle_gamma   90.00
#
_symmetry.space_group_name_H-M   'P 1'
#
loop_
_entity.id
_entity.type
_entity.pdbx_description
1 polymer ?
#
loop_
_entity_poly.entity_id
_entity_poly.type
_entity_poly.pdbx_seq_one_letter_code
_entity_poly.pdbx_strand_id
1 'polypeptide(L)'
;MFSFREWISIQCLFLILPLIQKAEEFLEDSDLVVGLNINGDIRAYPLQILVWHEIVNDKVGNTPVAVTYCPLCFTNQVFNRTMNDGQILEFGTSGKLYNSNLVMYDRTTKSLWSQAMAQGIGGTFAGIKLERIPFDVAYWKEWKQLYPDSKVLSTDTGSTRPYGADPYGDYYTNGEILFPVSNSDDRVGLKEIVIGLENKGQYKAFKLQEIEDKKVINNQVNGKPIVLFSLHPFMARVYDPVVNGQTLEFNYNIKDKKFVDKQTNSMWNFDGKSISGQMKGKQLTRLSFDEGFWFEWVAFHPKTELYDSSNNDVKSAG
;
A
#
# COMPACT_ATOMS: atom_id res chain seq x y z
N MET A 1 -7.32 14.04 -26.02
CA MET A 1 -6.41 15.13 -25.59
C MET A 1 -6.93 15.60 -24.24
N PHE A 2 -6.45 14.97 -23.16
CA PHE A 2 -6.88 15.33 -21.80
C PHE A 2 -6.26 16.66 -21.42
N SER A 3 -7.09 17.67 -21.23
CA SER A 3 -6.65 18.95 -20.68
C SER A 3 -6.19 18.72 -19.24
N PHE A 4 -4.91 18.93 -18.96
CA PHE A 4 -4.35 18.97 -17.61
C PHE A 4 -4.96 20.17 -16.87
N ARG A 5 -6.16 20.01 -16.32
CA ARG A 5 -6.67 20.91 -15.30
C ARG A 5 -5.90 20.61 -14.02
N GLU A 6 -5.53 21.63 -13.29
CA GLU A 6 -4.85 21.52 -11.99
C GLU A 6 -5.59 20.50 -11.11
N TRP A 7 -4.95 19.37 -10.88
CA TRP A 7 -5.41 18.39 -9.92
C TRP A 7 -5.15 18.96 -8.54
N ILE A 8 -6.20 19.22 -7.80
CA ILE A 8 -6.10 19.82 -6.47
C ILE A 8 -5.93 18.69 -5.48
N SER A 9 -4.71 18.54 -4.94
CA SER A 9 -4.49 17.67 -3.78
C SER A 9 -5.26 18.19 -2.57
N ILE A 10 -5.89 17.30 -1.83
CA ILE A 10 -6.70 17.64 -0.67
C ILE A 10 -5.81 17.95 0.52
N GLN A 11 -6.05 19.10 1.16
CA GLN A 11 -5.60 19.35 2.53
C GLN A 11 -6.66 18.88 3.51
N CYS A 12 -6.41 17.77 4.19
CA CYS A 12 -7.27 17.33 5.28
C CYS A 12 -7.01 18.08 6.58
N LEU A 13 -7.15 19.41 6.59
CA LEU A 13 -7.11 20.17 7.85
C LEU A 13 -8.40 20.01 8.67
N PHE A 14 -9.53 19.63 8.05
CA PHE A 14 -10.84 19.53 8.71
C PHE A 14 -11.82 18.49 8.11
N LEU A 15 -11.40 17.63 7.21
CA LEU A 15 -12.27 16.67 6.52
C LEU A 15 -12.47 15.37 7.30
N ILE A 16 -12.40 15.45 8.62
CA ILE A 16 -12.63 14.29 9.46
C ILE A 16 -14.13 14.09 9.58
N LEU A 17 -14.54 13.01 9.05
CA LEU A 17 -15.89 12.61 9.07
C LEU A 17 -16.35 11.72 10.10
N PRO A 18 -17.64 11.73 10.11
CA PRO A 18 -18.31 10.91 11.04
C PRO A 18 -18.13 9.46 10.68
N LEU A 19 -18.28 8.66 11.72
CA LEU A 19 -18.60 7.25 11.76
C LEU A 19 -19.02 6.62 10.42
N ILE A 20 -18.65 5.38 10.20
CA ILE A 20 -19.00 4.46 9.13
C ILE A 20 -20.41 4.70 8.54
N GLN A 21 -21.41 5.03 9.36
CA GLN A 21 -22.80 5.28 8.94
C GLN A 21 -22.97 6.36 7.85
N LYS A 22 -22.18 7.43 7.90
CA LYS A 22 -22.22 8.45 6.83
C LYS A 22 -21.39 8.07 5.60
N ALA A 23 -20.40 7.23 5.77
CA ALA A 23 -19.64 6.70 4.64
C ALA A 23 -20.51 5.75 3.79
N GLU A 24 -21.45 5.04 4.40
CA GLU A 24 -22.41 4.18 3.71
C GLU A 24 -23.42 4.96 2.83
N GLU A 25 -23.49 6.29 2.95
CA GLU A 25 -24.30 7.11 2.04
C GLU A 25 -23.64 7.24 0.65
N PHE A 26 -22.33 6.95 0.52
CA PHE A 26 -21.60 7.09 -0.75
C PHE A 26 -20.61 5.96 -1.06
N LEU A 27 -20.37 5.02 -0.13
CA LEU A 27 -19.51 3.84 -0.34
C LEU A 27 -20.32 2.57 -0.46
N GLU A 28 -20.03 1.81 -1.49
CA GLU A 28 -20.52 0.45 -1.66
C GLU A 28 -19.57 -0.56 -1.00
N ASP A 29 -20.06 -1.74 -0.65
CA ASP A 29 -19.26 -2.82 -0.04
C ASP A 29 -18.02 -3.22 -0.88
N SER A 30 -18.12 -3.07 -2.20
CA SER A 30 -17.07 -3.38 -3.18
C SER A 30 -16.08 -2.24 -3.46
N ASP A 31 -16.28 -1.06 -2.87
CA ASP A 31 -15.35 0.05 -3.03
C ASP A 31 -14.04 -0.23 -2.31
N LEU A 32 -12.92 0.12 -2.96
CA LEU A 32 -11.61 0.00 -2.36
C LEU A 32 -11.26 1.24 -1.53
N VAL A 33 -10.61 1.00 -0.41
CA VAL A 33 -10.08 2.05 0.47
C VAL A 33 -8.61 1.80 0.80
N VAL A 34 -7.82 2.87 0.90
CA VAL A 34 -6.54 2.82 1.61
C VAL A 34 -6.80 3.01 3.09
N GLY A 35 -6.37 2.06 3.90
CA GLY A 35 -6.60 2.04 5.34
C GLY A 35 -5.33 2.29 6.14
N LEU A 36 -5.43 3.12 7.17
CA LEU A 36 -4.36 3.40 8.13
C LEU A 36 -4.80 3.13 9.56
N ASN A 37 -3.90 2.55 10.34
CA ASN A 37 -4.02 2.48 11.79
C ASN A 37 -2.68 2.92 12.40
N ILE A 38 -2.61 4.16 12.86
CA ILE A 38 -1.42 4.72 13.47
C ILE A 38 -1.76 5.11 14.91
N ASN A 39 -1.15 4.42 15.87
CA ASN A 39 -1.37 4.67 17.30
C ASN A 39 -2.86 4.62 17.71
N GLY A 40 -3.67 3.79 17.06
CA GLY A 40 -5.09 3.64 17.35
C GLY A 40 -6.00 4.69 16.68
N ASP A 41 -5.45 5.67 15.96
CA ASP A 41 -6.24 6.52 15.05
C ASP A 41 -6.39 5.78 13.73
N ILE A 42 -7.61 5.33 13.44
CA ILE A 42 -7.93 4.45 12.32
C ILE A 42 -8.69 5.25 11.28
N ARG A 43 -8.20 5.23 10.04
CA ARG A 43 -8.77 6.01 8.94
C ARG A 43 -8.81 5.24 7.63
N ALA A 44 -9.86 5.49 6.84
CA ALA A 44 -10.03 4.99 5.48
C ALA A 44 -10.07 6.15 4.48
N TYR A 45 -9.39 5.95 3.36
CA TYR A 45 -9.32 6.90 2.24
C TYR A 45 -9.85 6.20 0.98
N PRO A 46 -11.11 6.45 0.58
CA PRO A 46 -11.72 5.77 -0.56
C PRO A 46 -11.00 6.06 -1.88
N LEU A 47 -10.72 5.02 -2.67
CA LEU A 47 -10.08 5.18 -3.98
C LEU A 47 -10.96 5.98 -4.93
N GLN A 48 -12.30 5.91 -4.81
CA GLN A 48 -13.21 6.75 -5.59
C GLN A 48 -13.03 8.27 -5.36
N ILE A 49 -12.40 8.67 -4.23
CA ILE A 49 -11.99 10.05 -3.98
C ILE A 49 -10.55 10.26 -4.46
N LEU A 50 -9.66 9.33 -4.13
CA LEU A 50 -8.24 9.40 -4.50
C LEU A 50 -8.02 9.40 -6.01
N VAL A 51 -8.86 8.74 -6.79
CA VAL A 51 -8.77 8.74 -8.27
C VAL A 51 -8.88 10.13 -8.89
N TRP A 52 -9.50 11.08 -8.18
CA TRP A 52 -9.67 12.47 -8.61
C TRP A 52 -8.63 13.43 -8.01
N HIS A 53 -8.02 13.08 -6.89
CA HIS A 53 -7.17 13.98 -6.12
C HIS A 53 -5.73 13.48 -5.96
N GLU A 54 -5.51 12.19 -6.14
CA GLU A 54 -4.21 11.48 -6.07
C GLU A 54 -3.45 11.61 -4.76
N ILE A 55 -3.57 12.74 -4.02
CA ILE A 55 -2.83 13.00 -2.78
C ILE A 55 -3.74 13.60 -1.72
N VAL A 56 -3.68 13.01 -0.52
CA VAL A 56 -4.30 13.54 0.70
C VAL A 56 -3.22 13.79 1.74
N ASN A 57 -3.03 15.06 2.13
CA ASN A 57 -2.16 15.44 3.24
C ASN A 57 -2.97 15.45 4.54
N ASP A 58 -2.64 14.55 5.47
CA ASP A 58 -3.39 14.38 6.71
C ASP A 58 -2.45 14.27 7.93
N LYS A 59 -3.03 14.09 9.12
CA LYS A 59 -2.35 13.80 10.37
C LYS A 59 -3.08 12.70 11.11
N VAL A 60 -2.50 11.51 11.15
CA VAL A 60 -3.07 10.29 11.74
C VAL A 60 -2.27 9.88 12.97
N GLY A 61 -2.89 9.71 14.12
CA GLY A 61 -2.21 9.33 15.37
C GLY A 61 -1.03 10.24 15.73
N ASN A 62 -1.15 11.54 15.45
CA ASN A 62 -0.10 12.56 15.54
C ASN A 62 1.01 12.50 14.48
N THR A 63 0.98 11.57 13.55
CA THR A 63 1.94 11.45 12.45
C THR A 63 1.42 12.20 11.21
N PRO A 64 2.14 13.21 10.69
CA PRO A 64 1.81 13.85 9.41
C PRO A 64 2.02 12.84 8.29
N VAL A 65 0.98 12.57 7.50
CA VAL A 65 1.01 11.58 6.42
C VAL A 65 0.59 12.17 5.08
N ALA A 66 1.17 11.65 4.00
CA ALA A 66 0.66 11.81 2.64
C ALA A 66 0.13 10.45 2.18
N VAL A 67 -1.18 10.33 2.00
CA VAL A 67 -1.80 9.16 1.38
C VAL A 67 -1.87 9.43 -0.11
N THR A 68 -1.28 8.56 -0.93
CA THR A 68 -1.15 8.79 -2.36
C THR A 68 -1.63 7.61 -3.17
N TYR A 69 -2.28 7.89 -4.29
CA TYR A 69 -2.76 6.92 -5.26
C TYR A 69 -2.45 7.38 -6.67
N CYS A 70 -1.83 6.51 -7.45
CA CYS A 70 -1.64 6.71 -8.90
C CYS A 70 -2.60 5.81 -9.67
N PRO A 71 -3.69 6.32 -10.25
CA PRO A 71 -4.66 5.48 -10.97
C PRO A 71 -4.06 4.75 -12.17
N LEU A 72 -3.11 5.37 -12.87
CA LEU A 72 -2.49 4.80 -14.06
C LEU A 72 -1.72 3.49 -13.79
N CYS A 73 -1.19 3.33 -12.59
CA CYS A 73 -0.41 2.16 -12.21
C CYS A 73 -0.96 1.44 -10.97
N PHE A 74 -2.13 1.85 -10.49
CA PHE A 74 -2.77 1.31 -9.29
C PHE A 74 -1.87 1.40 -8.05
N THR A 75 -0.87 2.28 -8.06
CA THR A 75 0.12 2.33 -6.99
C THR A 75 -0.40 3.13 -5.81
N ASN A 76 -0.50 2.46 -4.67
CA ASN A 76 -0.83 3.04 -3.38
C ASN A 76 0.43 3.19 -2.55
N GLN A 77 0.66 4.37 -1.95
CA GLN A 77 1.78 4.65 -1.06
C GLN A 77 1.36 5.62 0.03
N VAL A 78 1.90 5.41 1.22
CA VAL A 78 1.73 6.36 2.33
C VAL A 78 3.10 6.78 2.84
N PHE A 79 3.30 8.08 2.97
CA PHE A 79 4.57 8.65 3.38
C PHE A 79 4.45 9.46 4.66
N ASN A 80 5.47 9.38 5.52
CA ASN A 80 5.67 10.37 6.56
C ASN A 80 6.08 11.69 5.91
N ARG A 81 5.36 12.77 6.24
CA ARG A 81 5.66 14.11 5.70
C ARG A 81 6.69 14.89 6.51
N THR A 82 7.10 14.35 7.66
CA THR A 82 8.10 14.98 8.52
C THR A 82 9.50 14.66 8.03
N MET A 83 10.25 15.68 7.67
CA MET A 83 11.63 15.58 7.25
C MET A 83 12.58 15.46 8.45
N ASN A 84 13.83 15.06 8.22
CA ASN A 84 14.83 14.84 9.28
C ASN A 84 15.12 16.11 10.10
N ASP A 85 14.90 17.29 9.54
CA ASP A 85 15.05 18.59 10.22
C ASP A 85 13.79 19.04 10.98
N GLY A 86 12.75 18.20 10.98
CA GLY A 86 11.45 18.47 11.62
C GLY A 86 10.48 19.25 10.74
N GLN A 87 10.88 19.68 9.52
CA GLN A 87 9.96 20.33 8.59
C GLN A 87 8.86 19.33 8.17
N ILE A 88 7.60 19.81 8.14
CA ILE A 88 6.48 19.03 7.63
C ILE A 88 6.17 19.51 6.21
N LEU A 89 6.35 18.63 5.23
CA LEU A 89 6.03 18.94 3.84
C LEU A 89 4.53 18.80 3.57
N GLU A 90 4.07 19.54 2.57
CA GLU A 90 2.75 19.43 1.99
C GLU A 90 2.89 19.12 0.51
N PHE A 91 2.34 17.98 0.07
CA PHE A 91 2.47 17.50 -1.29
C PHE A 91 1.29 17.90 -2.16
N GLY A 92 1.57 18.10 -3.44
CA GLY A 92 0.58 18.33 -4.50
C GLY A 92 0.92 17.52 -5.75
N THR A 93 -0.06 17.37 -6.63
CA THR A 93 0.09 16.71 -7.93
C THR A 93 0.79 17.67 -8.89
N SER A 94 1.89 17.23 -9.52
CA SER A 94 2.63 18.08 -10.46
C SER A 94 2.06 18.07 -11.88
N GLY A 95 1.15 17.15 -12.18
CA GLY A 95 0.69 16.86 -13.54
C GLY A 95 1.74 16.16 -14.42
N LYS A 96 2.87 15.76 -13.86
CA LYS A 96 3.96 15.04 -14.55
C LYS A 96 3.93 13.58 -14.16
N LEU A 97 4.46 12.75 -15.06
CA LEU A 97 4.63 11.31 -14.86
C LEU A 97 6.10 10.94 -15.06
N TYR A 98 6.54 9.93 -14.31
CA TYR A 98 7.81 9.24 -14.52
C TYR A 98 7.53 7.74 -14.56
N ASN A 99 7.83 7.08 -15.70
CA ASN A 99 7.47 5.69 -15.96
C ASN A 99 5.98 5.41 -15.70
N SER A 100 5.09 6.27 -16.21
CA SER A 100 3.64 6.17 -16.03
C SER A 100 3.15 6.34 -14.58
N ASN A 101 4.05 6.63 -13.63
CA ASN A 101 3.73 6.84 -12.21
C ASN A 101 3.73 8.33 -11.85
N LEU A 102 2.97 8.65 -10.81
CA LEU A 102 2.77 10.00 -10.27
C LEU A 102 4.09 10.67 -9.86
N VAL A 103 4.31 11.88 -10.38
CA VAL A 103 5.32 12.80 -9.85
C VAL A 103 4.62 13.85 -9.00
N MET A 104 4.90 13.84 -7.71
CA MET A 104 4.43 14.83 -6.74
C MET A 104 5.35 16.07 -6.73
N TYR A 105 4.91 17.16 -6.14
CA TYR A 105 5.79 18.26 -5.72
C TYR A 105 5.49 18.65 -4.28
N ASP A 106 6.48 19.14 -3.52
CA ASP A 106 6.21 19.78 -2.25
C ASP A 106 5.89 21.27 -2.46
N ARG A 107 4.95 21.80 -1.66
CA ARG A 107 4.49 23.18 -1.81
C ARG A 107 5.51 24.21 -1.34
N THR A 108 6.45 23.81 -0.48
CA THR A 108 7.44 24.69 0.14
C THR A 108 8.59 25.00 -0.81
N THR A 109 9.25 23.97 -1.32
CA THR A 109 10.45 24.14 -2.15
C THR A 109 10.20 23.92 -3.64
N LYS A 110 9.01 23.44 -4.01
CA LYS A 110 8.65 23.02 -5.37
C LYS A 110 9.53 21.88 -5.91
N SER A 111 10.23 21.16 -5.01
CA SER A 111 10.98 19.96 -5.42
C SER A 111 10.02 18.91 -5.95
N LEU A 112 10.48 18.15 -6.95
CA LEU A 112 9.74 17.06 -7.56
C LEU A 112 10.09 15.75 -6.87
N TRP A 113 9.07 14.89 -6.66
CA TRP A 113 9.17 13.64 -5.95
C TRP A 113 8.53 12.51 -6.76
N SER A 114 9.24 11.40 -6.94
CA SER A 114 8.66 10.18 -7.50
C SER A 114 7.91 9.44 -6.41
N GLN A 115 6.63 9.16 -6.63
CA GLN A 115 5.83 8.33 -5.71
C GLN A 115 6.43 6.93 -5.61
N ALA A 116 6.64 6.24 -6.73
CA ALA A 116 7.17 4.88 -6.77
C ALA A 116 8.52 4.73 -6.06
N MET A 117 9.44 5.68 -6.29
CA MET A 117 10.76 5.64 -5.67
C MET A 117 10.77 6.11 -4.20
N ALA A 118 9.70 6.74 -3.73
CA ALA A 118 9.65 7.47 -2.46
C ALA A 118 10.83 8.44 -2.32
N GLN A 119 11.15 9.19 -3.37
CA GLN A 119 12.39 9.97 -3.44
C GLN A 119 12.22 11.27 -4.20
N GLY A 120 12.88 12.33 -3.72
CA GLY A 120 13.04 13.57 -4.47
C GLY A 120 13.86 13.33 -5.73
N ILE A 121 13.33 13.73 -6.89
CA ILE A 121 13.96 13.56 -8.20
C ILE A 121 14.41 14.87 -8.85
N GLY A 122 14.08 16.00 -8.24
CA GLY A 122 14.49 17.31 -8.72
C GLY A 122 14.24 18.41 -7.70
N GLY A 123 15.01 19.49 -7.77
CA GLY A 123 14.94 20.60 -6.83
C GLY A 123 15.79 20.41 -5.57
N THR A 124 15.45 21.15 -4.51
CA THR A 124 16.21 21.21 -3.25
C THR A 124 16.34 19.85 -2.57
N PHE A 125 15.32 19.00 -2.69
CA PHE A 125 15.26 17.69 -2.05
C PHE A 125 15.65 16.53 -2.98
N ALA A 126 16.32 16.80 -4.11
CA ALA A 126 16.79 15.73 -4.99
C ALA A 126 17.69 14.73 -4.24
N GLY A 127 17.36 13.44 -4.36
CA GLY A 127 18.08 12.34 -3.69
C GLY A 127 17.59 12.00 -2.28
N ILE A 128 16.80 12.87 -1.63
CA ILE A 128 16.25 12.62 -0.30
C ILE A 128 15.12 11.60 -0.40
N LYS A 129 15.07 10.62 0.51
CA LYS A 129 14.02 9.61 0.57
C LYS A 129 12.93 9.99 1.57
N LEU A 130 11.69 9.68 1.22
CA LEU A 130 10.55 9.70 2.14
C LEU A 130 10.47 8.37 2.91
N GLU A 131 10.11 8.44 4.16
CA GLU A 131 9.78 7.28 4.96
C GLU A 131 8.41 6.75 4.54
N ARG A 132 8.34 5.47 4.14
CA ARG A 132 7.08 4.79 3.85
C ARG A 132 6.41 4.33 5.14
N ILE A 133 5.10 4.52 5.22
CA ILE A 133 4.25 4.06 6.32
C ILE A 133 3.46 2.84 5.84
N PRO A 134 3.42 1.74 6.62
CA PRO A 134 2.57 0.60 6.30
C PRO A 134 1.09 0.99 6.22
N PHE A 135 0.40 0.48 5.20
CA PHE A 135 -1.01 0.72 4.93
C PHE A 135 -1.71 -0.58 4.53
N ASP A 136 -3.02 -0.55 4.43
CA ASP A 136 -3.83 -1.62 3.84
C ASP A 136 -4.56 -1.09 2.61
N VAL A 137 -4.75 -1.93 1.59
CA VAL A 137 -5.82 -1.76 0.61
C VAL A 137 -6.85 -2.83 0.88
N ALA A 138 -8.11 -2.47 0.92
CA ALA A 138 -9.18 -3.39 1.26
C ALA A 138 -10.49 -2.97 0.59
N TYR A 139 -11.39 -3.92 0.37
CA TYR A 139 -12.78 -3.56 0.15
C TYR A 139 -13.38 -2.92 1.39
N TRP A 140 -14.26 -1.94 1.18
CA TRP A 140 -14.96 -1.24 2.26
C TRP A 140 -15.65 -2.20 3.23
N LYS A 141 -16.28 -3.26 2.71
CA LYS A 141 -16.91 -4.31 3.51
C LYS A 141 -15.97 -4.92 4.54
N GLU A 142 -14.75 -5.31 4.12
CA GLU A 142 -13.75 -5.92 4.99
C GLU A 142 -13.17 -4.91 5.96
N TRP A 143 -12.89 -3.69 5.49
CA TRP A 143 -12.34 -2.63 6.33
C TRP A 143 -13.28 -2.28 7.50
N LYS A 144 -14.57 -2.02 7.22
CA LYS A 144 -15.54 -1.66 8.26
C LYS A 144 -15.82 -2.79 9.26
N GLN A 145 -15.65 -4.06 8.86
CA GLN A 145 -15.75 -5.20 9.76
C GLN A 145 -14.54 -5.30 10.70
N LEU A 146 -13.34 -5.02 10.19
CA LEU A 146 -12.13 -5.02 11.01
C LEU A 146 -12.05 -3.81 11.93
N TYR A 147 -12.55 -2.66 11.48
CA TYR A 147 -12.40 -1.38 12.16
C TYR A 147 -13.71 -0.59 12.16
N PRO A 148 -14.70 -1.03 12.97
CA PRO A 148 -16.03 -0.40 13.00
C PRO A 148 -16.06 1.05 13.48
N ASP A 149 -14.99 1.50 14.15
CA ASP A 149 -14.84 2.89 14.61
C ASP A 149 -13.92 3.72 13.69
N SER A 150 -13.62 3.23 12.48
CA SER A 150 -12.78 3.95 11.52
C SER A 150 -13.41 5.27 11.11
N LYS A 151 -12.58 6.30 11.04
CA LYS A 151 -12.93 7.56 10.35
C LYS A 151 -12.74 7.37 8.85
N VAL A 152 -13.54 8.05 8.05
CA VAL A 152 -13.51 7.94 6.59
C VAL A 152 -13.33 9.31 5.96
N LEU A 153 -12.51 9.41 4.92
CA LEU A 153 -12.37 10.66 4.13
C LEU A 153 -13.70 11.00 3.46
N SER A 154 -14.15 12.26 3.62
CA SER A 154 -15.42 12.76 3.08
C SER A 154 -15.37 13.08 1.60
N THR A 155 -16.53 13.03 0.99
CA THR A 155 -16.78 13.63 -0.33
C THR A 155 -16.83 15.17 -0.30
N ASP A 156 -16.93 15.79 0.89
CA ASP A 156 -16.84 17.25 1.05
C ASP A 156 -15.36 17.69 1.02
N THR A 157 -14.78 17.69 -0.15
CA THR A 157 -13.37 18.01 -0.39
C THR A 157 -13.17 19.47 -0.81
N GLY A 158 -14.23 20.27 -0.84
CA GLY A 158 -14.22 21.63 -1.44
C GLY A 158 -14.16 21.60 -2.97
N SER A 159 -14.30 20.43 -3.61
CA SER A 159 -14.28 20.25 -5.06
C SER A 159 -15.56 19.56 -5.54
N THR A 160 -16.07 19.97 -6.67
CA THR A 160 -17.25 19.34 -7.30
C THR A 160 -16.77 18.25 -8.26
N ARG A 161 -16.55 17.03 -7.75
CA ARG A 161 -16.19 15.85 -8.56
C ARG A 161 -17.32 14.83 -8.49
N PRO A 162 -17.57 14.07 -9.56
CA PRO A 162 -18.55 12.98 -9.54
C PRO A 162 -17.95 11.76 -8.86
N TYR A 163 -17.76 11.81 -7.54
CA TYR A 163 -17.26 10.67 -6.78
C TYR A 163 -18.16 9.45 -7.00
N GLY A 164 -17.54 8.25 -7.12
CA GLY A 164 -18.23 7.03 -7.53
C GLY A 164 -18.18 6.77 -9.04
N ALA A 165 -17.91 7.79 -9.87
CA ALA A 165 -17.62 7.62 -11.30
C ALA A 165 -16.11 7.64 -11.52
N ASP A 166 -15.54 6.51 -11.95
CA ASP A 166 -14.10 6.41 -12.24
C ASP A 166 -13.79 7.03 -13.63
N PRO A 167 -12.92 8.06 -13.70
CA PRO A 167 -12.59 8.71 -14.97
C PRO A 167 -11.74 7.84 -15.91
N TYR A 168 -11.18 6.72 -15.41
CA TYR A 168 -10.35 5.81 -16.20
C TYR A 168 -11.14 4.64 -16.81
N GLY A 169 -12.41 4.43 -16.41
CA GLY A 169 -13.32 3.43 -17.00
C GLY A 169 -12.75 2.02 -16.97
N ASP A 170 -12.60 1.40 -18.15
CA ASP A 170 -12.10 0.03 -18.32
C ASP A 170 -10.56 -0.08 -18.33
N TYR A 171 -9.86 1.00 -18.11
CA TYR A 171 -8.38 1.03 -18.14
C TYR A 171 -7.74 -0.04 -17.24
N TYR A 172 -8.31 -0.30 -16.08
CA TYR A 172 -7.73 -1.27 -15.14
C TYR A 172 -7.77 -2.73 -15.62
N THR A 173 -8.66 -3.03 -16.56
CA THR A 173 -8.91 -4.39 -17.07
C THR A 173 -8.46 -4.59 -18.51
N ASN A 174 -8.21 -3.52 -19.27
CA ASN A 174 -7.68 -3.62 -20.62
C ASN A 174 -6.15 -3.83 -20.61
N GLY A 175 -5.57 -4.28 -21.73
CA GLY A 175 -4.13 -4.55 -21.86
C GLY A 175 -3.27 -3.32 -22.20
N GLU A 176 -3.79 -2.10 -22.12
CA GLU A 176 -3.10 -0.89 -22.58
C GLU A 176 -2.36 -0.19 -21.46
N ILE A 177 -1.17 0.35 -21.76
CA ILE A 177 -0.44 1.30 -20.94
C ILE A 177 -0.52 2.66 -21.62
N LEU A 178 -1.13 3.65 -20.97
CA LEU A 178 -1.40 4.97 -21.58
C LEU A 178 -0.14 5.83 -21.78
N PHE A 179 0.89 5.63 -20.97
CA PHE A 179 2.12 6.42 -21.00
C PHE A 179 3.34 5.50 -21.01
N PRO A 180 4.45 5.91 -21.66
CA PRO A 180 5.62 5.06 -21.84
C PRO A 180 6.30 4.71 -20.51
N VAL A 181 6.89 3.51 -20.49
CA VAL A 181 7.73 3.01 -19.39
C VAL A 181 9.11 2.62 -19.93
N SER A 182 10.14 2.70 -19.08
CA SER A 182 11.54 2.44 -19.49
C SER A 182 11.87 0.97 -19.65
N ASN A 183 11.18 0.11 -18.92
CA ASN A 183 11.42 -1.33 -18.90
C ASN A 183 10.08 -2.06 -18.95
N SER A 184 10.08 -3.25 -19.53
CA SER A 184 8.92 -4.14 -19.61
C SER A 184 9.32 -5.58 -19.30
N ASP A 185 8.38 -6.37 -18.80
CA ASP A 185 8.56 -7.76 -18.46
C ASP A 185 7.23 -8.50 -18.60
N ASP A 186 7.25 -9.65 -19.26
CA ASP A 186 6.07 -10.44 -19.63
C ASP A 186 5.89 -11.71 -18.78
N ARG A 187 6.66 -11.86 -17.70
CA ARG A 187 6.54 -13.02 -16.78
C ARG A 187 5.15 -13.14 -16.18
N VAL A 188 4.43 -12.03 -16.01
CA VAL A 188 3.02 -11.97 -15.59
C VAL A 188 2.28 -10.89 -16.37
N GLY A 189 0.95 -10.85 -16.23
CA GLY A 189 0.13 -9.84 -16.91
C GLY A 189 0.51 -8.41 -16.51
N LEU A 190 0.49 -7.47 -17.47
CA LEU A 190 0.95 -6.09 -17.25
C LEU A 190 0.29 -5.42 -16.04
N LYS A 191 -1.02 -5.66 -15.85
CA LYS A 191 -1.83 -5.09 -14.76
C LYS A 191 -2.12 -6.08 -13.63
N GLU A 192 -1.32 -7.14 -13.53
CA GLU A 192 -1.31 -7.98 -12.35
C GLU A 192 -0.86 -7.15 -11.15
N ILE A 193 -1.63 -7.19 -10.06
CA ILE A 193 -1.26 -6.47 -8.83
C ILE A 193 -0.19 -7.26 -8.10
N VAL A 194 0.88 -6.58 -7.75
CA VAL A 194 1.99 -7.16 -7.02
C VAL A 194 2.27 -6.39 -5.72
N ILE A 195 2.77 -7.12 -4.74
CA ILE A 195 3.37 -6.59 -3.52
C ILE A 195 4.88 -6.64 -3.72
N GLY A 196 5.49 -5.47 -3.84
CA GLY A 196 6.91 -5.29 -4.07
C GLY A 196 7.66 -4.98 -2.78
N LEU A 197 8.81 -5.63 -2.60
CA LEU A 197 9.68 -5.45 -1.44
C LEU A 197 11.11 -5.15 -1.85
N GLU A 198 11.76 -4.29 -1.09
CA GLU A 198 13.17 -3.92 -1.27
C GLU A 198 13.96 -4.20 0.00
N ASN A 199 15.14 -4.79 -0.14
CA ASN A 199 16.13 -4.85 0.91
C ASN A 199 17.53 -4.67 0.33
N LYS A 200 18.22 -3.57 0.69
CA LYS A 200 19.60 -3.24 0.27
C LYS A 200 19.81 -3.35 -1.24
N GLY A 201 18.89 -2.77 -2.01
CA GLY A 201 18.96 -2.72 -3.47
C GLY A 201 18.59 -4.03 -4.19
N GLN A 202 18.13 -5.03 -3.48
CA GLN A 202 17.50 -6.23 -4.06
C GLN A 202 15.99 -6.10 -3.96
N TYR A 203 15.31 -6.46 -5.05
CA TYR A 203 13.88 -6.28 -5.22
C TYR A 203 13.20 -7.63 -5.45
N LYS A 204 12.05 -7.83 -4.84
CA LYS A 204 11.24 -9.03 -5.02
C LYS A 204 9.76 -8.69 -5.02
N ALA A 205 9.04 -9.24 -5.98
CA ALA A 205 7.61 -9.08 -6.12
C ALA A 205 6.86 -10.38 -5.83
N PHE A 206 5.66 -10.24 -5.27
CA PHE A 206 4.72 -11.31 -4.97
C PHE A 206 3.39 -10.94 -5.60
N LYS A 207 2.80 -11.82 -6.41
CA LYS A 207 1.45 -11.59 -6.93
C LYS A 207 0.46 -11.55 -5.78
N LEU A 208 -0.38 -10.53 -5.74
CA LEU A 208 -1.39 -10.38 -4.67
C LEU A 208 -2.31 -11.60 -4.62
N GLN A 209 -2.77 -12.08 -5.78
CA GLN A 209 -3.61 -13.27 -5.88
C GLN A 209 -2.94 -14.51 -5.24
N GLU A 210 -1.63 -14.69 -5.44
CA GLU A 210 -0.91 -15.82 -4.86
C GLU A 210 -0.79 -15.73 -3.34
N ILE A 211 -0.64 -14.50 -2.80
CA ILE A 211 -0.66 -14.28 -1.35
C ILE A 211 -2.06 -14.59 -0.78
N GLU A 212 -3.10 -14.17 -1.49
CA GLU A 212 -4.49 -14.44 -1.11
C GLU A 212 -4.82 -15.94 -1.10
N ASP A 213 -4.39 -16.68 -2.11
CA ASP A 213 -4.63 -18.11 -2.21
C ASP A 213 -3.93 -18.90 -1.10
N LYS A 214 -2.68 -18.55 -0.82
CA LYS A 214 -1.86 -19.25 0.19
C LYS A 214 -2.13 -18.80 1.63
N LYS A 215 -2.69 -17.62 1.85
CA LYS A 215 -2.91 -16.95 3.15
C LYS A 215 -1.62 -16.62 3.92
N VAL A 216 -0.56 -17.40 3.74
CA VAL A 216 0.77 -17.22 4.35
C VAL A 216 1.85 -17.52 3.33
N ILE A 217 2.79 -16.61 3.19
CA ILE A 217 4.05 -16.86 2.46
C ILE A 217 5.21 -16.52 3.39
N ASN A 218 6.00 -17.53 3.79
CA ASN A 218 7.28 -17.33 4.45
C ASN A 218 8.35 -17.21 3.38
N ASN A 219 9.13 -16.14 3.38
CA ASN A 219 10.16 -15.88 2.36
C ASN A 219 11.29 -15.01 2.90
N GLN A 220 12.17 -14.59 2.01
CA GLN A 220 13.23 -13.63 2.31
C GLN A 220 13.50 -12.72 1.11
N VAL A 221 14.00 -11.53 1.38
CA VAL A 221 14.52 -10.59 0.38
C VAL A 221 15.95 -10.28 0.76
N ASN A 222 16.91 -10.64 -0.11
CA ASN A 222 18.34 -10.48 0.16
C ASN A 222 18.75 -10.91 1.58
N GLY A 223 18.36 -12.13 1.98
CA GLY A 223 18.71 -12.72 3.27
C GLY A 223 17.92 -12.18 4.47
N LYS A 224 17.11 -11.13 4.31
CA LYS A 224 16.22 -10.65 5.36
C LYS A 224 14.92 -11.46 5.34
N PRO A 225 14.59 -12.19 6.43
CA PRO A 225 13.34 -12.95 6.50
C PRO A 225 12.14 -12.02 6.49
N ILE A 226 11.08 -12.45 5.84
CA ILE A 226 9.78 -11.79 5.80
C ILE A 226 8.67 -12.84 5.87
N VAL A 227 7.50 -12.41 6.32
CA VAL A 227 6.27 -13.19 6.16
C VAL A 227 5.16 -12.29 5.65
N LEU A 228 4.41 -12.80 4.65
CA LEU A 228 3.24 -12.14 4.11
C LEU A 228 2.00 -12.88 4.61
N PHE A 229 1.02 -12.10 5.09
CA PHE A 229 -0.29 -12.58 5.51
C PHE A 229 -1.37 -11.99 4.62
N SER A 230 -2.37 -12.81 4.24
CA SER A 230 -3.62 -12.35 3.65
C SER A 230 -4.79 -13.03 4.33
N LEU A 231 -5.80 -12.28 4.72
CA LEU A 231 -7.02 -12.79 5.32
C LEU A 231 -8.26 -12.46 4.47
N HIS A 232 -8.26 -11.29 3.87
CA HIS A 232 -9.36 -10.74 3.07
C HIS A 232 -8.86 -10.45 1.65
N PRO A 233 -9.74 -10.42 0.65
CA PRO A 233 -9.38 -9.98 -0.70
C PRO A 233 -8.77 -8.57 -0.70
N PHE A 234 -7.83 -8.32 -1.59
CA PHE A 234 -7.04 -7.08 -1.72
C PHE A 234 -6.18 -6.75 -0.49
N MET A 235 -6.23 -7.50 0.59
CA MET A 235 -5.52 -7.15 1.81
C MET A 235 -4.35 -8.06 2.06
N ALA A 236 -3.14 -7.56 1.83
CA ALA A 236 -1.89 -8.22 2.18
C ALA A 236 -1.13 -7.40 3.22
N ARG A 237 -0.49 -8.07 4.16
CA ARG A 237 0.38 -7.45 5.17
C ARG A 237 1.71 -8.16 5.23
N VAL A 238 2.77 -7.36 5.30
CA VAL A 238 4.15 -7.87 5.38
C VAL A 238 4.70 -7.62 6.76
N TYR A 239 5.35 -8.64 7.31
CA TYR A 239 5.95 -8.56 8.64
C TYR A 239 7.40 -9.05 8.65
N ASP A 240 8.19 -8.48 9.56
CA ASP A 240 9.43 -9.07 10.02
C ASP A 240 9.07 -10.22 11.00
N PRO A 241 9.40 -11.48 10.66
CA PRO A 241 9.03 -12.62 11.49
C PRO A 241 9.98 -12.84 12.68
N VAL A 242 10.94 -11.95 12.91
CA VAL A 242 11.91 -12.12 14.01
C VAL A 242 11.34 -11.62 15.33
N VAL A 243 11.17 -12.52 16.28
CA VAL A 243 10.68 -12.23 17.63
C VAL A 243 11.68 -12.75 18.67
N ASN A 244 12.17 -11.89 19.56
CA ASN A 244 13.17 -12.23 20.56
C ASN A 244 14.44 -12.90 19.98
N GLY A 245 14.85 -12.50 18.77
CA GLY A 245 16.03 -13.07 18.09
C GLY A 245 15.76 -14.40 17.38
N GLN A 246 14.56 -14.92 17.42
CA GLN A 246 14.14 -16.15 16.71
C GLN A 246 13.30 -15.78 15.49
N THR A 247 13.67 -16.34 14.32
CA THR A 247 12.85 -16.26 13.12
C THR A 247 11.72 -17.28 13.21
N LEU A 248 10.49 -16.80 13.10
CA LEU A 248 9.29 -17.63 13.10
C LEU A 248 8.84 -17.94 11.67
N GLU A 249 8.36 -19.16 11.47
CA GLU A 249 7.66 -19.59 10.26
C GLU A 249 6.18 -19.83 10.57
N PHE A 250 5.31 -19.42 9.68
CA PHE A 250 3.88 -19.43 9.91
C PHE A 250 3.15 -20.36 8.96
N ASN A 251 2.05 -20.93 9.46
CA ASN A 251 1.00 -21.57 8.70
C ASN A 251 -0.34 -20.88 8.98
N TYR A 252 -1.28 -21.03 8.06
CA TYR A 252 -2.65 -20.56 8.27
C TYR A 252 -3.55 -21.74 8.72
N ASN A 253 -4.18 -21.59 9.87
CA ASN A 253 -5.18 -22.55 10.37
C ASN A 253 -6.56 -22.13 9.85
N ILE A 254 -7.08 -22.87 8.88
CA ILE A 254 -8.37 -22.57 8.21
C ILE A 254 -9.54 -22.66 9.19
N LYS A 255 -9.53 -23.62 10.13
CA LYS A 255 -10.61 -23.84 11.10
C LYS A 255 -10.74 -22.65 12.06
N ASP A 256 -9.63 -22.18 12.58
CA ASP A 256 -9.60 -21.10 13.57
C ASP A 256 -9.48 -19.70 12.92
N LYS A 257 -9.23 -19.66 11.59
CA LYS A 257 -8.92 -18.43 10.82
C LYS A 257 -7.79 -17.63 11.47
N LYS A 258 -6.71 -18.32 11.89
CA LYS A 258 -5.55 -17.73 12.59
C LYS A 258 -4.25 -18.18 11.95
N PHE A 259 -3.24 -17.35 12.13
CA PHE A 259 -1.86 -17.69 11.79
C PHE A 259 -1.22 -18.41 12.98
N VAL A 260 -0.42 -19.42 12.72
CA VAL A 260 0.22 -20.24 13.76
C VAL A 260 1.70 -20.36 13.46
N ASP A 261 2.57 -19.96 14.38
CA ASP A 261 3.99 -20.17 14.22
C ASP A 261 4.38 -21.64 14.49
N LYS A 262 5.29 -22.16 13.66
CA LYS A 262 5.73 -23.57 13.74
C LYS A 262 6.61 -23.82 14.96
N GLN A 263 7.32 -22.82 15.46
CA GLN A 263 8.31 -22.97 16.51
C GLN A 263 7.68 -23.14 17.91
N THR A 264 6.57 -22.44 18.15
CA THR A 264 5.94 -22.45 19.49
C THR A 264 4.46 -22.84 19.46
N ASN A 265 3.87 -23.05 18.26
CA ASN A 265 2.44 -23.28 18.06
C ASN A 265 1.56 -22.14 18.66
N SER A 266 2.10 -20.95 18.80
CA SER A 266 1.32 -19.80 19.24
C SER A 266 0.42 -19.31 18.12
N MET A 267 -0.78 -18.84 18.48
CA MET A 267 -1.74 -18.27 17.52
C MET A 267 -1.56 -16.75 17.42
N TRP A 268 -1.66 -16.26 16.19
CA TRP A 268 -1.49 -14.85 15.86
C TRP A 268 -2.70 -14.35 15.07
N ASN A 269 -3.12 -13.12 15.34
CA ASN A 269 -4.14 -12.46 14.53
C ASN A 269 -3.54 -11.81 13.28
N PHE A 270 -4.40 -11.27 12.43
CA PHE A 270 -3.98 -10.60 11.19
C PHE A 270 -3.13 -9.34 11.45
N ASP A 271 -3.28 -8.68 12.61
CA ASP A 271 -2.44 -7.53 12.99
C ASP A 271 -1.02 -7.93 13.42
N GLY A 272 -0.67 -9.22 13.31
CA GLY A 272 0.64 -9.72 13.74
C GLY A 272 0.82 -9.78 15.25
N LYS A 273 -0.29 -9.79 16.03
CA LYS A 273 -0.26 -9.93 17.49
C LYS A 273 -0.51 -11.38 17.89
N SER A 274 0.36 -11.93 18.72
CA SER A 274 0.16 -13.25 19.31
C SER A 274 -0.95 -13.20 20.37
N ILE A 275 -1.99 -14.01 20.16
CA ILE A 275 -3.21 -14.05 20.99
C ILE A 275 -3.24 -15.22 21.97
N SER A 276 -2.43 -16.26 21.71
CA SER A 276 -2.32 -17.43 22.61
C SER A 276 -0.97 -18.13 22.47
N GLY A 277 -0.70 -19.08 23.37
CA GLY A 277 0.54 -19.88 23.36
C GLY A 277 1.71 -19.14 24.03
N GLN A 278 2.92 -19.67 23.83
CA GLN A 278 4.15 -19.19 24.45
C GLN A 278 4.48 -17.74 24.07
N MET A 279 4.11 -17.30 22.85
CA MET A 279 4.37 -15.95 22.34
C MET A 279 3.25 -14.96 22.69
N LYS A 280 2.25 -15.34 23.50
CA LYS A 280 1.10 -14.47 23.82
C LYS A 280 1.54 -13.05 24.21
N GLY A 281 0.94 -12.05 23.56
CA GLY A 281 1.23 -10.63 23.77
C GLY A 281 2.41 -10.08 22.94
N LYS A 282 3.18 -10.93 22.24
CA LYS A 282 4.22 -10.48 21.31
C LYS A 282 3.58 -9.89 20.04
N GLN A 283 4.33 -9.02 19.39
CA GLN A 283 3.91 -8.30 18.19
C GLN A 283 4.98 -8.44 17.11
N LEU A 284 4.59 -8.82 15.90
CA LEU A 284 5.42 -8.74 14.71
C LEU A 284 5.58 -7.27 14.28
N THR A 285 6.76 -6.90 13.81
CA THR A 285 6.97 -5.58 13.22
C THR A 285 6.41 -5.54 11.81
N ARG A 286 5.45 -4.65 11.55
CA ARG A 286 4.88 -4.46 10.22
C ARG A 286 5.90 -3.76 9.33
N LEU A 287 6.06 -4.25 8.10
CA LEU A 287 6.94 -3.68 7.09
C LEU A 287 6.12 -2.93 6.03
N SER A 288 6.70 -1.86 5.51
CA SER A 288 6.17 -1.16 4.34
C SER A 288 6.48 -1.97 3.07
N PHE A 289 5.64 -1.82 2.07
CA PHE A 289 5.77 -2.44 0.77
C PHE A 289 5.26 -1.50 -0.32
N ASP A 290 5.55 -1.83 -1.57
CA ASP A 290 4.95 -1.21 -2.74
C ASP A 290 3.79 -2.09 -3.23
N GLU A 291 2.63 -1.48 -3.54
CA GLU A 291 1.49 -2.16 -4.13
C GLU A 291 1.07 -1.44 -5.41
N GLY A 292 1.01 -2.16 -6.50
CA GLY A 292 0.65 -1.60 -7.80
C GLY A 292 0.70 -2.62 -8.92
N PHE A 293 0.54 -2.17 -10.15
CA PHE A 293 0.61 -3.03 -11.32
C PHE A 293 2.04 -3.49 -11.62
N TRP A 294 2.16 -4.71 -12.15
CA TRP A 294 3.43 -5.31 -12.53
C TRP A 294 4.27 -4.44 -13.48
N PHE A 295 3.63 -3.84 -14.49
CA PHE A 295 4.36 -3.02 -15.46
C PHE A 295 5.06 -1.83 -14.81
N GLU A 296 4.45 -1.22 -13.81
CA GLU A 296 5.04 -0.10 -13.07
C GLU A 296 6.20 -0.57 -12.19
N TRP A 297 5.98 -1.64 -11.41
CA TRP A 297 7.02 -2.20 -10.57
C TRP A 297 8.29 -2.53 -11.37
N VAL A 298 8.15 -3.19 -12.52
CA VAL A 298 9.29 -3.52 -13.40
C VAL A 298 9.91 -2.29 -14.04
N ALA A 299 9.13 -1.27 -14.36
CA ALA A 299 9.66 -0.04 -14.93
C ALA A 299 10.71 0.63 -14.02
N PHE A 300 10.55 0.50 -12.70
CA PHE A 300 11.49 0.99 -11.70
C PHE A 300 12.49 -0.08 -11.23
N HIS A 301 12.14 -1.36 -11.30
CA HIS A 301 12.90 -2.48 -10.75
C HIS A 301 13.07 -3.62 -11.77
N PRO A 302 13.78 -3.38 -12.91
CA PRO A 302 13.86 -4.35 -14.02
C PRO A 302 14.57 -5.66 -13.68
N LYS A 303 15.34 -5.69 -12.59
CA LYS A 303 16.04 -6.90 -12.09
C LYS A 303 15.31 -7.55 -10.90
N THR A 304 14.04 -7.24 -10.71
CA THR A 304 13.28 -7.81 -9.59
C THR A 304 13.15 -9.33 -9.70
N GLU A 305 13.30 -10.00 -8.57
CA GLU A 305 12.84 -11.38 -8.47
C GLU A 305 11.30 -11.41 -8.45
N LEU A 306 10.74 -12.45 -9.05
CA LEU A 306 9.32 -12.77 -8.94
C LEU A 306 9.18 -14.04 -8.09
N TYR A 307 8.40 -13.96 -7.02
CA TYR A 307 8.05 -15.15 -6.27
C TYR A 307 7.16 -16.07 -7.11
N ASP A 308 7.52 -17.33 -7.15
CA ASP A 308 6.77 -18.39 -7.82
C ASP A 308 6.77 -19.62 -6.92
N SER A 309 5.60 -20.01 -6.46
CA SER A 309 5.44 -21.18 -5.58
C SER A 309 5.77 -22.49 -6.27
N SER A 310 5.63 -22.58 -7.59
CA SER A 310 5.95 -23.81 -8.34
C SER A 310 7.43 -24.19 -8.27
N ASN A 311 8.31 -23.19 -8.06
CA ASN A 311 9.76 -23.40 -7.93
C ASN A 311 10.22 -23.70 -6.49
N ASN A 312 9.37 -23.53 -5.49
CA ASN A 312 9.72 -23.78 -4.09
C ASN A 312 9.38 -25.21 -3.63
N ASP A 313 8.47 -25.90 -4.30
CA ASP A 313 8.07 -27.27 -3.94
C ASP A 313 9.14 -28.32 -4.30
N VAL A 314 10.11 -27.98 -5.16
CA VAL A 314 11.18 -28.90 -5.58
C VAL A 314 12.34 -28.97 -4.56
N LYS A 315 12.46 -28.02 -3.62
CA LYS A 315 13.55 -27.99 -2.63
C LYS A 315 13.21 -28.62 -1.27
N SER A 316 11.97 -29.06 -1.05
CA SER A 316 11.55 -29.70 0.20
C SER A 316 11.43 -31.23 0.14
N ALA A 317 11.84 -31.87 -0.97
CA ALA A 317 11.82 -33.32 -1.17
C ALA A 317 13.24 -33.88 -1.40
N GLY A 318 14.22 -33.42 -0.61
CA GLY A 318 15.58 -33.96 -0.63
C GLY A 318 16.13 -34.12 0.77
#